data_a16d2ebd7c97c98238a069982fdf1d35
#
_entry.id   a16d2ebd7c97c98238a069982fdf1d35
#
_cell.length_a   1.000
_cell.length_b   1.000
_cell.length_c   1.000
_cell.angle_alpha   90.00
_cell.angle_beta   90.00
_cell.angle_gamma   90.00
#
_symmetry.space_group_name_H-M   'P 1'
#
loop_
_entity.id
_entity.type
_entity.pdbx_description
1 polymer ?
#
loop_
_entity_poly.entity_id
_entity_poly.type
_entity_poly.pdbx_seq_one_letter_code
_entity_poly.pdbx_strand_id
1 'polypeptide(L)'
;MTSPRPAARQNSLGDVGDIQAYKKPFFHCVMSNLVQSKEFIENLQDEILDLSFVEKNNDLYKFHQSTEDLKITKLPYLSALRDVIYDDIRGLIMEVTAVDLTTQVDMSCAIYKHTDVLSCHDDELDDRRVAFIYYLVPPSWREEDGGRLQMFSLHENGEPNEIVKSIIPVRNSFVFFEVTPASFHQVEEILTEDKTRLSISGWFHGPRVDRPTPHVETLPAPCPPVSIEEEDFYSWINPQYLDTVTQASIKDTFVEESQIELNNFLQENIHDELVSLLSSIDKTKWRSKGPPNKRNYMSLDLKELPDHVMKCLNFLQSDAMFLMLSSLTGLKLHDLAEVSDSEGEEEEGNNTLRGDTPGCHCEVRKWQHGCYTLVHDTDTETKLCALDAVLYIGCEGWDTECGGITSYIAKGEDEELLSVCPSPNSLALVYRDTETLKFVKHINSRVKDTPNRGFIDIACVYYE
;
A
#
# COMPACT_ATOMS: atom_id res chain seq x y z
N MET A 1 43.89 -16.80 -27.90
CA MET A 1 43.11 -18.05 -28.06
C MET A 1 41.74 -17.75 -27.47
N THR A 2 40.79 -17.43 -28.31
CA THR A 2 39.40 -17.16 -27.90
C THR A 2 38.75 -18.52 -27.61
N SER A 3 38.28 -18.67 -26.35
CA SER A 3 37.49 -19.82 -25.91
C SER A 3 36.23 -19.92 -26.79
N PRO A 4 35.84 -21.09 -27.31
CA PRO A 4 34.61 -21.22 -28.08
C PRO A 4 33.43 -20.87 -27.21
N ARG A 5 32.57 -19.96 -27.65
CA ARG A 5 31.27 -19.66 -27.02
C ARG A 5 30.44 -20.95 -26.94
N PRO A 6 29.77 -21.24 -25.81
CA PRO A 6 28.87 -22.41 -25.74
C PRO A 6 27.81 -22.33 -26.84
N ALA A 7 27.48 -23.48 -27.44
CA ALA A 7 26.52 -23.58 -28.55
C ALA A 7 25.13 -22.95 -28.22
N ALA A 8 24.74 -22.91 -26.95
CA ALA A 8 23.53 -22.23 -26.49
C ALA A 8 23.54 -20.70 -26.71
N ARG A 9 24.74 -20.06 -26.70
CA ARG A 9 24.90 -18.62 -26.87
C ARG A 9 24.83 -18.20 -28.34
N GLN A 10 25.16 -19.11 -29.28
CA GLN A 10 25.10 -18.81 -30.72
C GLN A 10 23.70 -18.79 -31.34
N ASN A 11 22.69 -19.38 -30.63
CA ASN A 11 21.32 -19.48 -31.11
C ASN A 11 20.33 -18.55 -30.38
N SER A 12 20.76 -17.71 -29.40
CA SER A 12 19.87 -16.96 -28.54
C SER A 12 19.52 -15.57 -29.02
N LEU A 13 20.41 -14.87 -29.71
CA LEU A 13 20.15 -13.53 -30.29
C LEU A 13 20.37 -13.60 -31.80
N GLY A 14 19.26 -13.74 -32.52
CA GLY A 14 19.15 -13.30 -33.92
C GLY A 14 19.01 -11.76 -33.97
N ASP A 15 18.73 -11.19 -35.11
CA ASP A 15 18.35 -9.77 -35.20
C ASP A 15 17.29 -9.49 -34.11
N VAL A 16 17.62 -8.61 -33.15
CA VAL A 16 16.71 -8.19 -32.11
C VAL A 16 15.42 -7.71 -32.78
N GLY A 17 14.28 -8.26 -32.36
CA GLY A 17 12.98 -7.88 -32.92
C GLY A 17 12.70 -6.39 -32.78
N ASP A 18 11.61 -5.91 -33.33
CA ASP A 18 11.23 -4.50 -33.32
C ASP A 18 11.39 -3.86 -31.94
N ILE A 19 12.26 -2.84 -31.85
CA ILE A 19 12.43 -2.01 -30.66
C ILE A 19 11.53 -0.80 -30.81
N GLN A 20 10.61 -0.63 -29.87
CA GLN A 20 9.73 0.52 -29.79
C GLN A 20 10.14 1.38 -28.60
N ALA A 21 10.61 2.61 -28.86
CA ALA A 21 11.02 3.56 -27.85
C ALA A 21 9.97 4.66 -27.66
N TYR A 22 9.67 4.98 -26.42
CA TYR A 22 8.69 5.98 -26.02
C TYR A 22 9.32 6.99 -25.05
N LYS A 23 8.96 8.26 -25.19
CA LYS A 23 9.48 9.35 -24.33
C LYS A 23 8.54 9.70 -23.18
N LYS A 24 7.27 9.29 -23.25
CA LYS A 24 6.25 9.65 -22.26
C LYS A 24 5.58 8.41 -21.68
N PRO A 25 5.21 8.42 -20.38
CA PRO A 25 5.39 9.50 -19.40
C PRO A 25 6.86 9.73 -19.02
N PHE A 26 7.69 8.73 -19.07
CA PHE A 26 9.16 8.73 -18.98
C PHE A 26 9.74 7.80 -20.04
N PHE A 27 11.06 7.85 -20.25
CA PHE A 27 11.70 7.04 -21.28
C PHE A 27 11.55 5.54 -20.99
N HIS A 28 10.99 4.80 -21.94
CA HIS A 28 10.87 3.35 -21.88
C HIS A 28 10.90 2.72 -23.26
N CYS A 29 11.33 1.47 -23.32
CA CYS A 29 11.41 0.68 -24.54
C CYS A 29 10.71 -0.66 -24.38
N VAL A 30 10.11 -1.14 -25.46
CA VAL A 30 9.52 -2.47 -25.58
C VAL A 30 10.21 -3.20 -26.72
N MET A 31 10.81 -4.34 -26.43
CA MET A 31 11.45 -5.22 -27.40
C MET A 31 10.63 -6.51 -27.53
N SER A 32 10.16 -6.81 -28.71
CA SER A 32 9.41 -8.03 -28.98
C SER A 32 10.33 -9.15 -29.45
N ASN A 33 10.01 -10.40 -29.11
CA ASN A 33 10.74 -11.58 -29.56
C ASN A 33 12.25 -11.53 -29.25
N LEU A 34 12.60 -11.26 -27.98
CA LEU A 34 13.99 -11.16 -27.53
C LEU A 34 14.79 -12.44 -27.85
N VAL A 35 14.19 -13.59 -27.67
CA VAL A 35 14.78 -14.91 -27.91
C VAL A 35 14.12 -15.55 -29.13
N GLN A 36 14.91 -15.98 -30.12
CA GLN A 36 14.40 -16.55 -31.37
C GLN A 36 14.00 -18.05 -31.21
N SER A 37 14.69 -18.78 -30.36
CA SER A 37 14.45 -20.22 -30.17
C SER A 37 13.29 -20.47 -29.22
N LYS A 38 12.20 -21.03 -29.74
CA LYS A 38 11.06 -21.47 -28.94
C LYS A 38 11.46 -22.53 -27.90
N GLU A 39 12.29 -23.50 -28.29
CA GLU A 39 12.82 -24.55 -27.42
C GLU A 39 13.63 -23.95 -26.26
N PHE A 40 14.44 -22.91 -26.54
CA PHE A 40 15.17 -22.20 -25.48
C PHE A 40 14.22 -21.58 -24.46
N ILE A 41 13.15 -20.92 -24.91
CA ILE A 41 12.16 -20.27 -24.02
C ILE A 41 11.42 -21.31 -23.16
N GLU A 42 11.07 -22.46 -23.73
CA GLU A 42 10.41 -23.55 -23.02
C GLU A 42 11.33 -24.13 -21.93
N ASN A 43 12.55 -24.47 -22.26
CA ASN A 43 13.53 -25.00 -21.29
C ASN A 43 13.92 -23.97 -20.24
N LEU A 44 14.05 -22.69 -20.59
CA LEU A 44 14.27 -21.59 -19.64
C LEU A 44 13.12 -21.49 -18.65
N GLN A 45 11.89 -21.59 -19.12
CA GLN A 45 10.71 -21.54 -18.25
C GLN A 45 10.67 -22.72 -17.30
N ASP A 46 11.01 -23.94 -17.77
CA ASP A 46 11.08 -25.12 -16.93
C ASP A 46 12.15 -24.97 -15.84
N GLU A 47 13.35 -24.47 -16.17
CA GLU A 47 14.39 -24.16 -15.18
C GLU A 47 13.94 -23.16 -14.14
N ILE A 48 13.19 -22.13 -14.54
CA ILE A 48 12.69 -21.12 -13.60
C ILE A 48 11.62 -21.70 -12.69
N LEU A 49 10.70 -22.53 -13.22
CA LEU A 49 9.64 -23.13 -12.42
C LEU A 49 10.15 -24.16 -11.41
N ASP A 50 11.36 -24.70 -11.61
CA ASP A 50 12.05 -25.59 -10.67
C ASP A 50 12.78 -24.80 -9.53
N LEU A 51 12.88 -23.47 -9.59
CA LEU A 51 13.45 -22.65 -8.51
C LEU A 51 12.53 -22.62 -7.29
N SER A 52 13.11 -22.33 -6.13
CA SER A 52 12.34 -22.06 -4.91
C SER A 52 11.81 -20.63 -4.91
N PHE A 53 10.54 -20.46 -4.53
CA PHE A 53 9.90 -19.14 -4.43
C PHE A 53 9.38 -18.91 -3.02
N VAL A 54 9.53 -17.67 -2.54
CA VAL A 54 8.98 -17.19 -1.27
C VAL A 54 7.96 -16.09 -1.57
N GLU A 55 6.84 -16.13 -0.88
CA GLU A 55 5.88 -15.02 -0.92
C GLU A 55 6.48 -13.78 -0.28
N LYS A 56 6.39 -12.68 -1.00
CA LYS A 56 6.70 -11.33 -0.55
C LYS A 56 5.37 -10.60 -0.40
N ASN A 57 5.08 -10.12 0.81
CA ASN A 57 3.80 -9.49 1.11
C ASN A 57 4.03 -8.41 2.18
N ASN A 58 3.90 -7.15 1.77
CA ASN A 58 3.96 -5.98 2.66
C ASN A 58 2.94 -4.92 2.19
N ASP A 59 3.13 -3.67 2.56
CA ASP A 59 2.26 -2.56 2.14
C ASP A 59 2.30 -2.31 0.63
N LEU A 60 3.48 -2.47 0.01
CA LEU A 60 3.73 -2.12 -1.39
C LEU A 60 3.35 -3.25 -2.35
N TYR A 61 3.57 -4.51 -1.96
CA TYR A 61 3.45 -5.63 -2.89
C TYR A 61 2.96 -6.93 -2.25
N LYS A 62 2.38 -7.77 -3.11
CA LYS A 62 2.15 -9.19 -2.89
C LYS A 62 2.51 -9.95 -4.16
N PHE A 63 3.54 -10.80 -4.12
CA PHE A 63 3.95 -11.71 -5.19
C PHE A 63 4.96 -12.74 -4.68
N HIS A 64 5.37 -13.70 -5.52
CA HIS A 64 6.37 -14.70 -5.19
C HIS A 64 7.69 -14.40 -5.90
N GLN A 65 8.80 -14.39 -5.15
CA GLN A 65 10.15 -14.12 -5.68
C GLN A 65 11.06 -15.31 -5.48
N SER A 66 11.93 -15.61 -6.49
CA SER A 66 12.95 -16.63 -6.37
C SER A 66 13.94 -16.30 -5.26
N THR A 67 14.37 -17.33 -4.53
CA THR A 67 15.32 -17.22 -3.42
C THR A 67 16.77 -17.35 -3.84
N GLU A 68 17.02 -17.93 -5.03
CA GLU A 68 18.35 -18.18 -5.54
C GLU A 68 19.02 -16.90 -6.06
N ASP A 69 20.32 -16.76 -5.81
CA ASP A 69 21.14 -15.72 -6.42
C ASP A 69 21.40 -16.04 -7.90
N LEU A 70 20.67 -15.37 -8.77
CA LEU A 70 20.78 -15.60 -10.21
C LEU A 70 22.12 -15.12 -10.79
N LYS A 71 22.92 -14.34 -10.05
CA LYS A 71 24.28 -13.91 -10.48
C LYS A 71 25.21 -15.10 -10.61
N ILE A 72 25.01 -16.13 -9.79
CA ILE A 72 25.90 -17.32 -9.72
C ILE A 72 25.23 -18.61 -10.21
N THR A 73 24.00 -18.53 -10.71
CA THR A 73 23.28 -19.72 -11.20
C THR A 73 24.08 -20.45 -12.27
N LYS A 74 24.01 -21.80 -12.22
CA LYS A 74 24.64 -22.69 -13.19
C LYS A 74 23.63 -23.40 -14.10
N LEU A 75 22.34 -23.08 -13.93
CA LEU A 75 21.29 -23.62 -14.77
C LEU A 75 21.54 -23.16 -16.23
N PRO A 76 21.61 -24.09 -17.21
CA PRO A 76 22.13 -23.81 -18.54
C PRO A 76 21.41 -22.66 -19.25
N TYR A 77 20.08 -22.67 -19.29
CA TYR A 77 19.29 -21.69 -20.01
C TYR A 77 19.21 -20.35 -19.27
N LEU A 78 19.05 -20.39 -17.96
CA LEU A 78 19.02 -19.21 -17.12
C LEU A 78 20.37 -18.47 -17.09
N SER A 79 21.49 -19.21 -17.02
CA SER A 79 22.81 -18.60 -17.08
C SER A 79 23.12 -18.03 -18.47
N ALA A 80 22.65 -18.68 -19.55
CA ALA A 80 22.83 -18.15 -20.91
C ALA A 80 22.03 -16.85 -21.10
N LEU A 81 20.78 -16.78 -20.61
CA LEU A 81 19.99 -15.53 -20.64
C LEU A 81 20.62 -14.43 -19.78
N ARG A 82 21.08 -14.77 -18.56
CA ARG A 82 21.80 -13.82 -17.71
C ARG A 82 22.99 -13.21 -18.43
N ASP A 83 23.83 -14.02 -19.08
CA ASP A 83 25.02 -13.52 -19.79
C ASP A 83 24.62 -12.57 -20.93
N VAL A 84 23.54 -12.86 -21.64
CA VAL A 84 22.97 -11.97 -22.67
C VAL A 84 22.51 -10.64 -22.05
N ILE A 85 21.81 -10.68 -20.93
CA ILE A 85 21.32 -9.47 -20.24
C ILE A 85 22.53 -8.63 -19.77
N TYR A 86 23.53 -9.26 -19.14
CA TYR A 86 24.66 -8.57 -18.54
C TYR A 86 25.62 -7.95 -19.56
N ASP A 87 25.77 -8.55 -20.73
CA ASP A 87 26.70 -8.09 -21.74
C ASP A 87 25.97 -7.36 -22.89
N ASP A 88 25.14 -8.10 -23.65
CA ASP A 88 24.58 -7.61 -24.91
C ASP A 88 23.45 -6.59 -24.69
N ILE A 89 22.50 -6.89 -23.79
CA ILE A 89 21.38 -5.99 -23.49
C ILE A 89 21.88 -4.74 -22.76
N ARG A 90 22.78 -4.90 -21.78
CA ARG A 90 23.39 -3.74 -21.10
C ARG A 90 24.07 -2.82 -22.10
N GLY A 91 24.85 -3.35 -23.05
CA GLY A 91 25.48 -2.56 -24.11
C GLY A 91 24.46 -1.80 -24.97
N LEU A 92 23.39 -2.46 -25.39
CA LEU A 92 22.30 -1.85 -26.13
C LEU A 92 21.60 -0.72 -25.34
N ILE A 93 21.33 -0.96 -24.05
CA ILE A 93 20.70 0.04 -23.18
C ILE A 93 21.61 1.28 -23.06
N MET A 94 22.91 1.09 -22.84
CA MET A 94 23.87 2.20 -22.79
C MET A 94 23.89 3.02 -24.07
N GLU A 95 23.81 2.37 -25.23
CA GLU A 95 23.73 3.04 -26.54
C GLU A 95 22.43 3.85 -26.71
N VAL A 96 21.30 3.28 -26.30
CA VAL A 96 19.97 3.89 -26.49
C VAL A 96 19.67 5.00 -25.48
N THR A 97 20.12 4.85 -24.21
CA THR A 97 19.83 5.81 -23.12
C THR A 97 20.96 6.83 -22.92
N ALA A 98 22.16 6.56 -23.45
CA ALA A 98 23.39 7.28 -23.14
C ALA A 98 23.74 7.29 -21.62
N VAL A 99 23.22 6.34 -20.85
CA VAL A 99 23.56 6.15 -19.43
C VAL A 99 24.77 5.24 -19.30
N ASP A 100 25.78 5.66 -18.55
CA ASP A 100 26.99 4.86 -18.30
C ASP A 100 26.70 3.82 -17.21
N LEU A 101 26.29 2.60 -17.61
CA LEU A 101 25.93 1.51 -16.72
C LEU A 101 27.16 0.71 -16.27
N THR A 102 27.23 0.41 -14.99
CA THR A 102 28.24 -0.48 -14.43
C THR A 102 28.02 -1.93 -14.87
N THR A 103 28.90 -2.83 -14.45
CA THR A 103 28.72 -4.27 -14.67
C THR A 103 27.81 -4.93 -13.64
N GLN A 104 27.36 -4.18 -12.64
CA GLN A 104 26.44 -4.67 -11.64
C GLN A 104 25.02 -4.72 -12.23
N VAL A 105 24.36 -5.87 -12.09
CA VAL A 105 22.96 -6.08 -12.47
C VAL A 105 22.30 -6.90 -11.38
N ASP A 106 21.22 -6.41 -10.84
CA ASP A 106 20.35 -7.21 -9.97
C ASP A 106 19.29 -7.89 -10.82
N MET A 107 19.03 -9.17 -10.52
CA MET A 107 18.09 -9.97 -11.30
C MET A 107 17.41 -11.01 -10.41
N SER A 108 16.09 -11.15 -10.55
CA SER A 108 15.28 -12.15 -9.87
C SER A 108 14.15 -12.66 -10.75
N CYS A 109 13.62 -13.85 -10.45
CA CYS A 109 12.39 -14.35 -11.04
C CYS A 109 11.21 -14.01 -10.15
N ALA A 110 10.09 -13.60 -10.75
CA ALA A 110 8.87 -13.25 -10.04
C ALA A 110 7.66 -13.99 -10.65
N ILE A 111 6.84 -14.56 -9.79
CA ILE A 111 5.54 -15.16 -10.13
C ILE A 111 4.45 -14.35 -9.45
N TYR A 112 3.54 -13.82 -10.25
CA TYR A 112 2.31 -13.19 -9.76
C TYR A 112 1.14 -14.11 -10.05
N LYS A 113 0.34 -14.39 -9.02
CA LYS A 113 -0.89 -15.21 -9.07
C LYS A 113 -2.12 -14.32 -8.93
N HIS A 114 -3.31 -14.89 -9.01
CA HIS A 114 -4.56 -14.18 -8.75
C HIS A 114 -4.49 -13.35 -7.46
N THR A 115 -4.87 -12.09 -7.52
CA THR A 115 -4.81 -11.06 -6.48
C THR A 115 -3.43 -10.47 -6.18
N ASP A 116 -2.36 -10.98 -6.77
CA ASP A 116 -1.02 -10.42 -6.58
C ASP A 116 -0.89 -9.08 -7.32
N VAL A 117 -0.17 -8.15 -6.70
CA VAL A 117 -0.05 -6.75 -7.14
C VAL A 117 1.30 -6.18 -6.71
N LEU A 118 1.77 -5.14 -7.41
CA LEU A 118 2.86 -4.29 -6.96
C LEU A 118 2.41 -2.84 -7.13
N SER A 119 2.13 -2.16 -6.03
CA SER A 119 1.56 -0.81 -5.99
C SER A 119 2.53 0.25 -6.52
N CYS A 120 2.05 1.50 -6.63
CA CYS A 120 2.80 2.60 -7.23
C CYS A 120 4.09 2.92 -6.48
N HIS A 121 5.22 2.89 -7.20
CA HIS A 121 6.57 3.19 -6.73
C HIS A 121 7.42 3.70 -7.90
N ASP A 122 8.65 4.15 -7.63
CA ASP A 122 9.57 4.72 -8.64
C ASP A 122 10.90 3.97 -8.78
N ASP A 123 11.07 2.84 -8.09
CA ASP A 123 12.28 2.01 -8.05
C ASP A 123 13.51 2.69 -7.45
N GLU A 124 13.36 3.85 -6.81
CA GLU A 124 14.49 4.51 -6.20
C GLU A 124 15.15 3.66 -5.12
N LEU A 125 16.33 3.22 -5.41
CA LEU A 125 17.23 2.62 -4.44
C LEU A 125 18.66 2.78 -4.94
N ASP A 126 19.52 3.35 -4.10
CA ASP A 126 20.96 3.49 -4.33
C ASP A 126 21.32 4.02 -5.73
N ASP A 127 21.96 3.18 -6.54
CA ASP A 127 22.48 3.46 -7.87
C ASP A 127 21.73 2.74 -8.99
N ARG A 128 20.48 2.33 -8.76
CA ARG A 128 19.59 1.81 -9.82
C ARG A 128 19.35 2.86 -10.88
N ARG A 129 19.58 2.50 -12.15
CA ARG A 129 19.49 3.45 -13.27
C ARG A 129 18.53 3.02 -14.37
N VAL A 130 18.41 1.73 -14.61
CA VAL A 130 17.47 1.21 -15.59
C VAL A 130 16.84 -0.05 -15.02
N ALA A 131 15.52 -0.06 -14.95
CA ALA A 131 14.74 -1.25 -14.62
C ALA A 131 14.42 -2.04 -15.88
N PHE A 132 14.33 -3.37 -15.75
CA PHE A 132 13.92 -4.23 -16.87
C PHE A 132 12.99 -5.36 -16.41
N ILE A 133 12.15 -5.82 -17.34
CA ILE A 133 11.25 -6.95 -17.17
C ILE A 133 11.26 -7.80 -18.45
N TYR A 134 11.60 -9.08 -18.34
CA TYR A 134 11.43 -10.07 -19.39
C TYR A 134 10.23 -10.96 -19.07
N TYR A 135 9.25 -10.97 -19.95
CA TYR A 135 7.96 -11.64 -19.74
C TYR A 135 7.95 -13.08 -20.28
N LEU A 136 7.56 -14.02 -19.42
CA LEU A 136 7.34 -15.43 -19.73
C LEU A 136 5.89 -15.85 -19.46
N VAL A 137 4.94 -14.94 -19.63
CA VAL A 137 3.51 -15.21 -19.50
C VAL A 137 3.02 -16.27 -20.51
N PRO A 138 1.91 -16.97 -20.26
CA PRO A 138 1.28 -17.84 -21.24
C PRO A 138 0.98 -17.10 -22.56
N PRO A 139 1.08 -17.74 -23.73
CA PRO A 139 0.77 -17.10 -25.01
C PRO A 139 -0.69 -16.61 -25.12
N SER A 140 -1.58 -17.13 -24.28
CA SER A 140 -2.99 -16.75 -24.18
C SER A 140 -3.24 -15.59 -23.23
N TRP A 141 -2.19 -14.88 -22.73
CA TRP A 141 -2.35 -13.73 -21.85
C TRP A 141 -3.05 -12.58 -22.56
N ARG A 142 -4.05 -11.99 -21.91
CA ARG A 142 -4.87 -10.91 -22.48
C ARG A 142 -5.02 -9.77 -21.48
N GLU A 143 -5.64 -8.70 -21.91
CA GLU A 143 -5.89 -7.52 -21.08
C GLU A 143 -6.77 -7.83 -19.86
N GLU A 144 -7.78 -8.68 -20.02
CA GLU A 144 -8.68 -9.10 -18.94
C GLU A 144 -8.00 -9.94 -17.85
N ASP A 145 -6.81 -10.49 -18.11
CA ASP A 145 -6.03 -11.23 -17.13
C ASP A 145 -5.35 -10.30 -16.09
N GLY A 146 -5.30 -8.99 -16.36
CA GLY A 146 -4.61 -8.01 -15.52
C GLY A 146 -3.09 -8.07 -15.66
N GLY A 147 -2.36 -7.63 -14.64
CA GLY A 147 -0.89 -7.71 -14.58
C GLY A 147 -0.16 -6.77 -15.53
N ARG A 148 -0.81 -5.72 -16.04
CA ARG A 148 -0.20 -4.71 -16.90
C ARG A 148 0.87 -3.93 -16.14
N LEU A 149 1.95 -3.57 -16.82
CA LEU A 149 2.84 -2.53 -16.33
C LEU A 149 2.20 -1.18 -16.62
N GLN A 150 1.83 -0.46 -15.57
CA GLN A 150 1.15 0.84 -15.65
C GLN A 150 2.09 1.95 -15.21
N MET A 151 2.10 3.05 -15.95
CA MET A 151 3.00 4.18 -15.74
C MET A 151 2.18 5.45 -15.52
N PHE A 152 2.61 6.28 -14.58
CA PHE A 152 1.89 7.47 -14.12
C PHE A 152 2.42 8.76 -14.77
N SER A 153 1.52 9.74 -14.94
CA SER A 153 1.88 11.14 -15.09
C SER A 153 2.27 11.72 -13.73
N LEU A 154 2.85 12.92 -13.73
CA LEU A 154 3.17 13.64 -12.50
C LEU A 154 2.28 14.86 -12.30
N HIS A 155 2.03 15.18 -11.04
CA HIS A 155 1.59 16.51 -10.61
C HIS A 155 2.74 17.53 -10.70
N GLU A 156 2.42 18.81 -10.59
CA GLU A 156 3.42 19.90 -10.59
C GLU A 156 4.43 19.79 -9.42
N ASN A 157 4.03 19.18 -8.31
CA ASN A 157 4.86 18.93 -7.14
C ASN A 157 5.77 17.69 -7.26
N GLY A 158 5.71 16.97 -8.40
CA GLY A 158 6.52 15.78 -8.67
C GLY A 158 5.92 14.45 -8.19
N GLU A 159 4.76 14.46 -7.53
CA GLU A 159 4.07 13.24 -7.11
C GLU A 159 3.31 12.58 -8.27
N PRO A 160 3.12 11.23 -8.26
CA PRO A 160 2.35 10.53 -9.30
C PRO A 160 0.88 10.95 -9.28
N ASN A 161 0.28 10.99 -10.47
CA ASN A 161 -1.10 11.41 -10.67
C ASN A 161 -1.95 10.29 -11.28
N GLU A 162 -2.08 10.27 -12.59
CA GLU A 162 -2.95 9.34 -13.33
C GLU A 162 -2.14 8.33 -14.14
N ILE A 163 -2.69 7.13 -14.32
CA ILE A 163 -2.14 6.13 -15.23
C ILE A 163 -2.35 6.61 -16.68
N VAL A 164 -1.25 6.87 -17.36
CA VAL A 164 -1.26 7.39 -18.76
C VAL A 164 -0.71 6.40 -19.77
N LYS A 165 -0.10 5.33 -19.31
CA LYS A 165 0.39 4.25 -20.16
C LYS A 165 0.19 2.90 -19.46
N SER A 166 -0.29 1.92 -20.23
CA SER A 166 -0.41 0.53 -19.80
C SER A 166 0.23 -0.39 -20.83
N ILE A 167 1.09 -1.31 -20.39
CA ILE A 167 1.77 -2.28 -21.24
C ILE A 167 1.28 -3.66 -20.82
N ILE A 168 0.59 -4.37 -21.71
CA ILE A 168 0.13 -5.73 -21.49
C ILE A 168 1.35 -6.66 -21.58
N PRO A 169 1.55 -7.59 -20.62
CA PRO A 169 2.60 -8.59 -20.71
C PRO A 169 2.45 -9.45 -21.97
N VAL A 170 3.50 -9.53 -22.75
CA VAL A 170 3.55 -10.39 -23.95
C VAL A 170 4.70 -11.39 -23.77
N ARG A 171 4.41 -12.69 -24.00
CA ARG A 171 5.45 -13.73 -23.91
C ARG A 171 6.65 -13.37 -24.79
N ASN A 172 7.85 -13.53 -24.23
CA ASN A 172 9.11 -13.26 -24.92
C ASN A 172 9.29 -11.78 -25.31
N SER A 173 8.69 -10.86 -24.58
CA SER A 173 8.97 -9.43 -24.69
C SER A 173 9.83 -8.96 -23.53
N PHE A 174 10.68 -7.97 -23.81
CA PHE A 174 11.56 -7.33 -22.84
C PHE A 174 11.21 -5.84 -22.78
N VAL A 175 10.91 -5.35 -21.58
CA VAL A 175 10.62 -3.95 -21.33
C VAL A 175 11.72 -3.39 -20.44
N PHE A 176 12.21 -2.19 -20.75
CA PHE A 176 13.10 -1.47 -19.86
C PHE A 176 12.77 0.01 -19.83
N PHE A 177 13.08 0.67 -18.72
CA PHE A 177 12.88 2.10 -18.53
C PHE A 177 13.93 2.68 -17.58
N GLU A 178 14.17 3.99 -17.74
CA GLU A 178 15.10 4.70 -16.86
C GLU A 178 14.47 4.92 -15.48
N VAL A 179 15.23 4.63 -14.40
CA VAL A 179 14.89 4.96 -13.03
C VAL A 179 15.23 6.41 -12.76
N THR A 180 14.22 7.23 -12.56
CA THR A 180 14.29 8.67 -12.37
C THR A 180 13.26 9.13 -11.32
N PRO A 181 13.32 10.37 -10.82
CA PRO A 181 12.26 10.92 -9.96
C PRO A 181 10.86 10.95 -10.59
N ALA A 182 10.75 10.65 -11.88
CA ALA A 182 9.50 10.65 -12.64
C ALA A 182 9.00 9.25 -13.01
N SER A 183 9.75 8.19 -12.68
CA SER A 183 9.47 6.82 -13.16
C SER A 183 8.43 6.05 -12.34
N PHE A 184 7.43 6.74 -11.81
CA PHE A 184 6.36 6.09 -11.07
C PHE A 184 5.57 5.11 -11.93
N HIS A 185 5.52 3.87 -11.45
CA HIS A 185 4.85 2.76 -12.14
C HIS A 185 4.30 1.75 -11.12
N GLN A 186 3.48 0.83 -11.63
CA GLN A 186 2.94 -0.29 -10.84
C GLN A 186 2.75 -1.51 -11.72
N VAL A 187 2.65 -2.68 -11.10
CA VAL A 187 2.10 -3.89 -11.74
C VAL A 187 0.66 -4.04 -11.26
N GLU A 188 -0.27 -3.92 -12.21
CA GLU A 188 -1.69 -4.12 -11.96
C GLU A 188 -1.96 -5.50 -11.36
N GLU A 189 -2.98 -5.59 -10.53
CA GLU A 189 -3.44 -6.86 -9.95
C GLU A 189 -3.68 -7.93 -11.02
N ILE A 190 -3.30 -9.18 -10.71
CA ILE A 190 -3.66 -10.33 -11.53
C ILE A 190 -5.12 -10.69 -11.29
N LEU A 191 -5.93 -10.62 -12.34
CA LEU A 191 -7.38 -10.84 -12.29
C LEU A 191 -7.79 -12.27 -12.67
N THR A 192 -6.90 -13.04 -13.29
CA THR A 192 -7.16 -14.42 -13.70
C THR A 192 -6.77 -15.42 -12.63
N GLU A 193 -7.61 -16.44 -12.40
CA GLU A 193 -7.32 -17.55 -11.48
C GLU A 193 -6.53 -18.68 -12.15
N ASP A 194 -6.63 -18.81 -13.47
CA ASP A 194 -6.11 -19.95 -14.24
C ASP A 194 -4.69 -19.75 -14.76
N LYS A 195 -4.14 -18.54 -14.68
CA LYS A 195 -2.84 -18.18 -15.26
C LYS A 195 -1.95 -17.48 -14.22
N THR A 196 -0.66 -17.61 -14.42
CA THR A 196 0.34 -16.90 -13.63
C THR A 196 1.19 -16.00 -14.51
N ARG A 197 1.57 -14.83 -13.99
CA ARG A 197 2.48 -13.89 -14.65
C ARG A 197 3.90 -14.17 -14.19
N LEU A 198 4.60 -15.01 -14.96
CA LEU A 198 6.03 -15.28 -14.77
C LEU A 198 6.85 -14.20 -15.47
N SER A 199 7.86 -13.67 -14.81
CA SER A 199 8.82 -12.72 -15.37
C SER A 199 10.19 -12.85 -14.70
N ILE A 200 11.22 -12.41 -15.43
CA ILE A 200 12.53 -12.10 -14.88
C ILE A 200 12.64 -10.58 -14.87
N SER A 201 12.94 -10.00 -13.72
CA SER A 201 13.08 -8.55 -13.55
C SER A 201 14.34 -8.18 -12.79
N GLY A 202 14.74 -6.94 -12.93
CA GLY A 202 15.91 -6.44 -12.24
C GLY A 202 16.32 -5.03 -12.64
N TRP A 203 17.51 -4.65 -12.22
CA TRP A 203 18.03 -3.30 -12.40
C TRP A 203 19.49 -3.32 -12.85
N PHE A 204 19.78 -2.45 -13.80
CA PHE A 204 21.13 -2.06 -14.15
C PHE A 204 21.53 -0.86 -13.31
N HIS A 205 22.77 -0.84 -12.82
CA HIS A 205 23.31 0.17 -11.93
C HIS A 205 24.21 1.16 -12.67
N GLY A 206 24.31 2.37 -12.14
CA GLY A 206 25.13 3.45 -12.72
C GLY A 206 25.17 4.69 -11.84
N PRO A 207 25.61 5.84 -12.35
CA PRO A 207 25.70 7.08 -11.57
C PRO A 207 24.33 7.47 -11.00
N ARG A 208 24.30 7.88 -9.73
CA ARG A 208 23.07 8.38 -9.08
C ARG A 208 22.48 9.56 -9.84
N VAL A 209 21.15 9.64 -9.82
CA VAL A 209 20.39 10.79 -10.31
C VAL A 209 20.06 11.70 -9.12
N ASP A 210 20.32 13.00 -9.26
CA ASP A 210 19.86 13.98 -8.28
C ASP A 210 18.33 13.98 -8.22
N ARG A 211 17.80 13.90 -7.00
CA ARG A 211 16.36 13.90 -6.77
C ARG A 211 15.92 15.21 -6.12
N PRO A 212 14.77 15.76 -6.52
CA PRO A 212 14.17 16.89 -5.83
C PRO A 212 13.82 16.52 -4.39
N THR A 213 13.74 17.50 -3.50
CA THR A 213 13.19 17.29 -2.16
C THR A 213 11.76 16.79 -2.27
N PRO A 214 11.40 15.69 -1.60
CA PRO A 214 10.03 15.16 -1.61
C PRO A 214 9.04 16.24 -1.15
N HIS A 215 7.85 16.23 -1.77
CA HIS A 215 6.75 17.09 -1.33
C HIS A 215 6.27 16.62 0.05
N VAL A 216 6.22 17.54 1.00
CA VAL A 216 5.67 17.30 2.33
C VAL A 216 4.25 17.85 2.39
N GLU A 217 3.29 16.97 2.59
CA GLU A 217 1.89 17.36 2.79
C GLU A 217 1.74 18.05 4.13
N THR A 218 0.93 19.10 4.16
CA THR A 218 0.57 19.78 5.39
C THR A 218 -0.78 19.24 5.86
N LEU A 219 -0.79 18.55 6.99
CA LEU A 219 -2.04 18.17 7.64
C LEU A 219 -2.77 19.42 8.16
N PRO A 220 -4.10 19.47 8.05
CA PRO A 220 -4.87 20.50 8.72
C PRO A 220 -4.65 20.41 10.25
N ALA A 221 -4.84 21.51 10.96
CA ALA A 221 -4.78 21.48 12.42
C ALA A 221 -5.88 20.56 12.97
N PRO A 222 -5.61 19.78 14.06
CA PRO A 222 -6.63 18.98 14.71
C PRO A 222 -7.83 19.83 15.15
N CYS A 223 -9.04 19.29 14.99
CA CYS A 223 -10.25 19.96 15.44
C CYS A 223 -10.37 19.81 16.98
N PRO A 224 -10.62 20.89 17.70
CA PRO A 224 -10.86 20.81 19.16
C PRO A 224 -12.16 20.05 19.44
N PRO A 225 -12.33 19.53 20.68
CA PRO A 225 -13.56 18.87 21.09
C PRO A 225 -14.81 19.72 20.89
N VAL A 226 -15.90 19.10 20.45
CA VAL A 226 -17.19 19.73 20.19
C VAL A 226 -18.14 19.43 21.35
N SER A 227 -18.84 20.45 21.87
CA SER A 227 -19.89 20.23 22.86
C SER A 227 -21.16 19.70 22.19
N ILE A 228 -21.70 18.62 22.71
CA ILE A 228 -23.03 18.08 22.35
C ILE A 228 -23.87 17.89 23.59
N GLU A 229 -25.20 17.80 23.43
CA GLU A 229 -26.09 17.51 24.56
C GLU A 229 -25.87 16.08 25.05
N GLU A 230 -25.99 15.87 26.36
CA GLU A 230 -25.77 14.58 27.01
C GLU A 230 -26.71 13.50 26.46
N GLU A 231 -27.98 13.86 26.21
CA GLU A 231 -28.98 12.97 25.63
C GLU A 231 -28.58 12.52 24.22
N ASP A 232 -27.97 13.40 23.41
CA ASP A 232 -27.48 13.09 22.09
C ASP A 232 -26.33 12.07 22.18
N PHE A 233 -25.38 12.25 23.12
CA PHE A 233 -24.30 11.29 23.32
C PHE A 233 -24.81 9.88 23.64
N TYR A 234 -25.71 9.77 24.61
CA TYR A 234 -26.28 8.47 25.00
C TYR A 234 -27.14 7.82 23.92
N SER A 235 -27.68 8.60 22.99
CA SER A 235 -28.49 8.07 21.88
C SER A 235 -27.63 7.34 20.82
N TRP A 236 -26.35 7.62 20.75
CA TRP A 236 -25.44 7.03 19.76
C TRP A 236 -24.78 5.75 20.25
N ILE A 237 -24.27 5.76 21.47
CA ILE A 237 -23.44 4.69 22.01
C ILE A 237 -24.25 3.52 22.54
N ASN A 238 -23.72 2.30 22.38
CA ASN A 238 -24.29 1.13 23.04
C ASN A 238 -24.11 1.25 24.58
N PRO A 239 -25.20 1.11 25.36
CA PRO A 239 -25.16 1.30 26.82
C PRO A 239 -24.15 0.42 27.56
N GLN A 240 -23.72 -0.73 26.99
CA GLN A 240 -22.70 -1.57 27.61
C GLN A 240 -21.37 -0.84 27.87
N TYR A 241 -21.02 0.13 27.03
CA TYR A 241 -19.79 0.92 27.17
C TYR A 241 -19.88 2.06 28.17
N LEU A 242 -21.07 2.28 28.75
CA LEU A 242 -21.31 3.23 29.85
C LEU A 242 -21.16 2.58 31.21
N ASP A 243 -21.08 1.24 31.28
CA ASP A 243 -20.91 0.51 32.53
C ASP A 243 -19.46 0.61 33.00
N THR A 244 -19.26 1.05 34.26
CA THR A 244 -17.92 1.28 34.85
C THR A 244 -17.08 0.02 34.95
N VAL A 245 -17.70 -1.16 35.16
CA VAL A 245 -16.97 -2.44 35.25
C VAL A 245 -16.47 -2.83 33.85
N THR A 246 -17.29 -2.65 32.81
CA THR A 246 -16.92 -2.86 31.43
C THR A 246 -15.78 -1.91 30.99
N GLN A 247 -15.88 -0.63 31.36
CA GLN A 247 -14.82 0.34 31.07
C GLN A 247 -13.48 -0.01 31.72
N ALA A 248 -13.51 -0.44 32.99
CA ALA A 248 -12.29 -0.87 33.71
C ALA A 248 -11.64 -2.09 33.02
N SER A 249 -12.45 -3.10 32.65
CA SER A 249 -11.94 -4.28 31.93
C SER A 249 -11.33 -3.94 30.56
N ILE A 250 -11.95 -3.01 29.81
CA ILE A 250 -11.45 -2.51 28.53
C ILE A 250 -10.10 -1.80 28.74
N LYS A 251 -10.02 -0.93 29.76
CA LYS A 251 -8.80 -0.22 30.09
C LYS A 251 -7.65 -1.17 30.43
N ASP A 252 -7.91 -2.18 31.26
CA ASP A 252 -6.90 -3.17 31.64
C ASP A 252 -6.36 -3.89 30.39
N THR A 253 -7.24 -4.32 29.47
CA THR A 253 -6.83 -4.95 28.20
C THR A 253 -6.05 -3.99 27.32
N PHE A 254 -6.52 -2.74 27.16
CA PHE A 254 -5.87 -1.76 26.30
C PHE A 254 -4.47 -1.38 26.79
N VAL A 255 -4.29 -1.23 28.11
CA VAL A 255 -2.98 -0.94 28.71
C VAL A 255 -1.98 -2.08 28.47
N GLU A 256 -2.45 -3.34 28.46
CA GLU A 256 -1.61 -4.51 28.20
C GLU A 256 -1.28 -4.68 26.69
N GLU A 257 -2.27 -4.50 25.81
CA GLU A 257 -2.14 -4.86 24.38
C GLU A 257 -1.96 -3.65 23.46
N SER A 258 -2.11 -2.41 23.96
CA SER A 258 -2.11 -1.15 23.18
C SER A 258 -3.15 -1.11 22.05
N GLN A 259 -4.10 -2.04 22.05
CA GLN A 259 -5.21 -2.15 21.11
C GLN A 259 -6.44 -2.78 21.73
N ILE A 260 -7.61 -2.44 21.19
CA ILE A 260 -8.86 -3.14 21.49
C ILE A 260 -9.90 -2.90 20.40
N GLU A 261 -10.77 -3.89 20.17
CA GLU A 261 -11.93 -3.78 19.29
C GLU A 261 -13.22 -3.78 20.12
N LEU A 262 -14.00 -2.70 20.00
CA LEU A 262 -15.26 -2.50 20.70
C LEU A 262 -16.42 -2.88 19.77
N ASN A 263 -16.90 -4.11 19.89
CA ASN A 263 -17.97 -4.66 19.05
C ASN A 263 -19.35 -4.08 19.39
N ASN A 264 -20.20 -3.89 18.38
CA ASN A 264 -21.51 -3.24 18.52
C ASN A 264 -21.42 -1.88 19.24
N PHE A 265 -20.46 -1.06 18.81
CA PHE A 265 -20.15 0.20 19.47
C PHE A 265 -21.30 1.20 19.44
N LEU A 266 -21.91 1.37 18.28
CA LEU A 266 -23.14 2.17 18.17
C LEU A 266 -24.37 1.33 18.53
N GLN A 267 -25.46 1.98 18.93
CA GLN A 267 -26.76 1.34 18.99
C GLN A 267 -27.14 0.79 17.60
N GLU A 268 -27.73 -0.40 17.54
CA GLU A 268 -28.01 -1.14 16.30
C GLU A 268 -28.82 -0.32 15.30
N ASN A 269 -29.89 0.36 15.78
CA ASN A 269 -30.75 1.20 14.94
C ASN A 269 -29.97 2.38 14.31
N ILE A 270 -29.02 2.96 15.04
CA ILE A 270 -28.17 4.07 14.56
C ILE A 270 -27.17 3.56 13.52
N HIS A 271 -26.55 2.41 13.79
CA HIS A 271 -25.64 1.79 12.82
C HIS A 271 -26.37 1.48 11.49
N ASP A 272 -27.55 0.86 11.53
CA ASP A 272 -28.34 0.52 10.35
C ASP A 272 -28.74 1.75 9.54
N GLU A 273 -29.11 2.84 10.23
CA GLU A 273 -29.42 4.12 9.59
C GLU A 273 -28.18 4.70 8.88
N LEU A 274 -27.02 4.66 9.52
CA LEU A 274 -25.75 5.11 8.91
C LEU A 274 -25.38 4.27 7.71
N VAL A 275 -25.46 2.93 7.78
CA VAL A 275 -25.23 2.02 6.65
C VAL A 275 -26.11 2.37 5.47
N SER A 276 -27.43 2.53 5.72
CA SER A 276 -28.40 2.88 4.68
C SER A 276 -28.08 4.23 4.03
N LEU A 277 -27.80 5.23 4.86
CA LEU A 277 -27.52 6.60 4.41
C LEU A 277 -26.23 6.67 3.60
N LEU A 278 -25.13 6.15 4.13
CA LEU A 278 -23.80 6.19 3.48
C LEU A 278 -23.78 5.39 2.17
N SER A 279 -24.52 4.27 2.13
CA SER A 279 -24.68 3.48 0.90
C SER A 279 -25.47 4.22 -0.19
N SER A 280 -26.38 5.12 0.19
CA SER A 280 -27.21 5.91 -0.71
C SER A 280 -26.53 7.17 -1.28
N ILE A 281 -25.37 7.54 -0.74
CA ILE A 281 -24.64 8.74 -1.19
C ILE A 281 -24.21 8.60 -2.65
N ASP A 282 -24.52 9.62 -3.45
CA ASP A 282 -24.14 9.67 -4.85
C ASP A 282 -22.63 9.51 -5.04
N LYS A 283 -22.25 8.68 -6.01
CA LYS A 283 -20.82 8.42 -6.31
C LYS A 283 -20.00 9.66 -6.59
N THR A 284 -20.63 10.72 -7.12
CA THR A 284 -19.96 11.98 -7.46
C THR A 284 -19.54 12.81 -6.25
N LYS A 285 -20.08 12.52 -5.07
CA LYS A 285 -19.70 13.16 -3.81
C LYS A 285 -18.43 12.55 -3.20
N TRP A 286 -18.09 11.33 -3.58
CA TRP A 286 -16.86 10.68 -3.16
C TRP A 286 -15.69 11.17 -4.00
N ARG A 287 -14.65 11.66 -3.34
CA ARG A 287 -13.43 12.17 -3.97
C ARG A 287 -12.31 11.17 -3.82
N SER A 288 -11.57 10.91 -4.89
CA SER A 288 -10.36 10.08 -4.83
C SER A 288 -9.29 10.80 -4.02
N LYS A 289 -8.64 10.06 -3.14
CA LYS A 289 -7.49 10.45 -2.34
C LYS A 289 -6.25 9.75 -2.86
N GLY A 290 -5.25 10.54 -3.19
CA GLY A 290 -3.90 10.17 -3.60
C GLY A 290 -2.86 10.98 -2.82
N PRO A 291 -1.62 10.99 -3.28
CA PRO A 291 -1.10 10.42 -4.53
C PRO A 291 -0.92 8.89 -4.45
N PRO A 292 -0.89 8.18 -5.62
CA PRO A 292 -0.84 6.71 -5.66
C PRO A 292 0.37 6.06 -4.95
N ASN A 293 1.49 6.75 -4.80
CA ASN A 293 2.65 6.27 -4.05
C ASN A 293 2.51 6.39 -2.52
N LYS A 294 1.36 6.85 -2.04
CA LYS A 294 1.00 6.93 -0.61
C LYS A 294 -0.32 6.26 -0.34
N ARG A 295 -1.35 6.57 -1.12
CA ARG A 295 -2.72 6.10 -0.90
C ARG A 295 -3.55 6.07 -2.18
N ASN A 296 -4.56 5.23 -2.16
CA ASN A 296 -5.64 5.21 -3.16
C ASN A 296 -6.94 4.77 -2.49
N TYR A 297 -7.79 5.69 -2.08
CA TYR A 297 -9.12 5.43 -1.54
C TYR A 297 -10.07 6.58 -1.84
N MET A 298 -11.34 6.46 -1.44
CA MET A 298 -12.35 7.50 -1.64
C MET A 298 -12.70 8.14 -0.30
N SER A 299 -12.92 9.45 -0.27
CA SER A 299 -13.31 10.20 0.92
C SER A 299 -14.44 11.15 0.63
N LEU A 300 -15.25 11.47 1.63
CA LEU A 300 -16.28 12.49 1.56
C LEU A 300 -15.76 13.85 1.99
N ASP A 301 -16.18 14.91 1.29
CA ASP A 301 -15.92 16.27 1.74
C ASP A 301 -16.81 16.58 2.97
N LEU A 302 -16.18 16.91 4.10
CA LEU A 302 -16.89 17.20 5.36
C LEU A 302 -17.93 18.34 5.23
N LYS A 303 -17.78 19.23 4.24
CA LYS A 303 -18.71 20.33 3.99
C LYS A 303 -20.01 19.90 3.29
N GLU A 304 -20.03 18.73 2.71
CA GLU A 304 -21.16 18.21 1.91
C GLU A 304 -21.81 16.98 2.55
N LEU A 305 -21.54 16.72 3.83
CA LEU A 305 -22.08 15.56 4.54
C LEU A 305 -23.59 15.70 4.80
N PRO A 306 -24.34 14.58 4.73
CA PRO A 306 -25.69 14.53 5.26
C PRO A 306 -25.72 14.83 6.77
N ASP A 307 -26.80 15.48 7.25
CA ASP A 307 -26.92 15.92 8.65
C ASP A 307 -26.66 14.79 9.66
N HIS A 308 -27.16 13.57 9.39
CA HIS A 308 -26.98 12.46 10.29
C HIS A 308 -25.52 11.97 10.33
N VAL A 309 -24.80 11.97 9.21
CA VAL A 309 -23.36 11.67 9.17
C VAL A 309 -22.57 12.76 9.92
N MET A 310 -22.96 14.03 9.76
CA MET A 310 -22.35 15.12 10.51
C MET A 310 -22.59 14.98 12.02
N LYS A 311 -23.77 14.54 12.44
CA LYS A 311 -24.03 14.24 13.87
C LYS A 311 -23.16 13.10 14.38
N CYS A 312 -22.93 12.05 13.57
CA CYS A 312 -21.99 10.98 13.92
C CYS A 312 -20.58 11.52 14.11
N LEU A 313 -20.09 12.38 13.22
CA LEU A 313 -18.78 13.01 13.38
C LEU A 313 -18.74 13.88 14.64
N ASN A 314 -19.78 14.70 14.91
CA ASN A 314 -19.86 15.50 16.12
C ASN A 314 -19.86 14.62 17.38
N PHE A 315 -20.52 13.46 17.35
CA PHE A 315 -20.47 12.47 18.44
C PHE A 315 -19.05 11.96 18.66
N LEU A 316 -18.34 11.53 17.58
CA LEU A 316 -16.95 11.06 17.68
C LEU A 316 -15.98 12.20 18.10
N GLN A 317 -16.24 13.43 17.71
CA GLN A 317 -15.44 14.61 18.05
C GLN A 317 -15.89 15.29 19.35
N SER A 318 -16.87 14.72 20.07
CA SER A 318 -17.42 15.37 21.25
C SER A 318 -16.47 15.31 22.46
N ASP A 319 -16.58 16.33 23.31
CA ASP A 319 -15.90 16.40 24.59
C ASP A 319 -16.16 15.13 25.44
N ALA A 320 -17.41 14.64 25.45
CA ALA A 320 -17.80 13.40 26.11
C ALA A 320 -17.07 12.17 25.53
N MET A 321 -16.85 12.13 24.19
CA MET A 321 -16.09 11.04 23.56
C MET A 321 -14.61 11.07 23.93
N PHE A 322 -13.99 12.25 23.98
CA PHE A 322 -12.62 12.38 24.45
C PHE A 322 -12.45 11.88 25.89
N LEU A 323 -13.38 12.27 26.79
CA LEU A 323 -13.37 11.80 28.18
C LEU A 323 -13.58 10.29 28.25
N MET A 324 -14.52 9.77 27.48
CA MET A 324 -14.77 8.32 27.42
C MET A 324 -13.55 7.55 26.91
N LEU A 325 -12.93 7.99 25.81
CA LEU A 325 -11.71 7.35 25.28
C LEU A 325 -10.58 7.38 26.31
N SER A 326 -10.43 8.50 27.06
CA SER A 326 -9.47 8.55 28.15
C SER A 326 -9.77 7.50 29.23
N SER A 327 -11.05 7.29 29.56
CA SER A 327 -11.47 6.28 30.55
C SER A 327 -11.22 4.85 30.06
N LEU A 328 -11.42 4.59 28.76
CA LEU A 328 -11.25 3.26 28.16
C LEU A 328 -9.78 2.89 27.88
N THR A 329 -8.91 3.88 27.69
CA THR A 329 -7.52 3.63 27.28
C THR A 329 -6.49 3.98 28.34
N GLY A 330 -6.84 4.89 29.26
CA GLY A 330 -5.90 5.46 30.22
C GLY A 330 -5.04 6.59 29.64
N LEU A 331 -5.21 6.94 28.36
CA LEU A 331 -4.50 8.05 27.70
C LEU A 331 -5.06 9.40 28.16
N LYS A 332 -4.23 10.42 28.16
CA LYS A 332 -4.62 11.78 28.57
C LYS A 332 -5.20 12.58 27.41
N LEU A 333 -6.32 12.14 26.87
CA LEU A 333 -7.01 12.82 25.76
C LEU A 333 -7.94 13.95 26.21
N HIS A 334 -8.20 14.08 27.53
CA HIS A 334 -9.10 15.07 28.11
C HIS A 334 -8.57 15.66 29.40
N ASP A 335 -8.82 16.95 29.68
CA ASP A 335 -8.31 17.63 30.88
C ASP A 335 -8.82 17.03 32.20
N LEU A 336 -10.03 16.44 32.20
CA LEU A 336 -10.64 15.77 33.35
C LEU A 336 -10.24 14.29 33.51
N ALA A 337 -9.39 13.76 32.62
CA ALA A 337 -8.92 12.37 32.72
C ALA A 337 -8.07 12.19 33.97
N GLU A 338 -8.37 11.12 34.78
CA GLU A 338 -7.54 10.73 35.90
C GLU A 338 -6.18 10.24 35.40
N VAL A 339 -5.11 10.92 35.83
CA VAL A 339 -3.74 10.43 35.62
C VAL A 339 -3.45 9.38 36.67
N SER A 340 -3.13 8.15 36.28
CA SER A 340 -2.67 7.15 37.26
C SER A 340 -1.29 7.58 37.76
N ASP A 341 -1.16 7.74 39.12
CA ASP A 341 0.06 8.15 39.82
C ASP A 341 1.25 7.14 39.71
N SER A 342 1.39 6.41 38.61
CA SER A 342 2.39 5.34 38.49
C SER A 342 3.65 5.70 37.74
N GLU A 343 3.96 6.97 37.51
CA GLU A 343 5.29 7.34 37.02
C GLU A 343 5.96 8.38 37.90
N GLY A 344 6.86 7.86 38.73
CA GLY A 344 7.86 8.64 39.42
C GLY A 344 8.90 9.16 38.43
N GLU A 345 9.39 10.36 38.78
CA GLU A 345 10.52 11.08 38.23
C GLU A 345 10.24 11.86 36.93
N GLU A 346 9.89 13.13 37.16
CA GLU A 346 10.02 14.20 36.17
C GLU A 346 11.49 14.23 35.71
N GLU A 347 11.79 13.74 34.52
CA GLU A 347 12.99 14.18 33.79
C GLU A 347 12.77 15.65 33.40
N GLU A 348 13.32 16.56 34.22
CA GLU A 348 13.58 17.94 33.81
C GLU A 348 14.50 17.94 32.59
N GLY A 349 13.94 18.08 31.39
CA GLY A 349 14.82 18.26 30.25
C GLY A 349 14.22 18.07 28.85
N ASN A 350 12.94 18.03 28.66
CA ASN A 350 12.44 18.16 27.28
C ASN A 350 11.25 19.14 27.25
N ASN A 351 11.49 20.26 26.60
CA ASN A 351 10.52 21.33 26.35
C ASN A 351 9.47 20.80 25.35
N THR A 352 8.63 19.85 25.80
CA THR A 352 7.41 19.47 25.10
C THR A 352 6.54 20.70 25.07
N LEU A 353 6.06 21.04 23.91
CA LEU A 353 5.05 22.06 23.63
C LEU A 353 3.77 21.76 24.44
N ARG A 354 3.81 21.98 25.74
CA ARG A 354 2.64 22.03 26.63
C ARG A 354 1.87 23.28 26.26
N GLY A 355 0.94 23.16 25.34
CA GLY A 355 0.12 24.27 24.88
C GLY A 355 -0.97 23.90 23.89
N ASP A 356 -0.98 22.69 23.37
CA ASP A 356 -1.99 22.29 22.40
C ASP A 356 -3.21 21.71 23.13
N THR A 357 -4.35 22.34 22.89
CA THR A 357 -5.67 21.81 23.29
C THR A 357 -5.87 20.44 22.67
N PRO A 358 -6.48 19.47 23.40
CA PRO A 358 -6.86 18.17 22.84
C PRO A 358 -7.57 18.36 21.50
N GLY A 359 -7.26 17.50 20.53
CA GLY A 359 -7.86 17.60 19.21
C GLY A 359 -7.83 16.29 18.46
N CYS A 360 -8.66 16.19 17.43
CA CYS A 360 -8.68 15.04 16.57
C CYS A 360 -8.85 15.40 15.08
N HIS A 361 -8.43 14.49 14.23
CA HIS A 361 -8.78 14.47 12.80
C HIS A 361 -9.77 13.34 12.55
N CYS A 362 -10.85 13.63 11.83
CA CYS A 362 -11.79 12.59 11.40
C CYS A 362 -12.00 12.66 9.90
N GLU A 363 -12.09 11.51 9.27
CA GLU A 363 -12.35 11.34 7.85
C GLU A 363 -13.35 10.20 7.61
N VAL A 364 -14.30 10.39 6.70
CA VAL A 364 -15.22 9.35 6.22
C VAL A 364 -14.64 8.79 4.95
N ARG A 365 -14.21 7.50 5.01
CA ARG A 365 -13.51 6.84 3.91
C ARG A 365 -14.35 5.70 3.34
N LYS A 366 -14.20 5.48 2.03
CA LYS A 366 -14.81 4.36 1.33
C LYS A 366 -13.75 3.52 0.67
N TRP A 367 -13.83 2.24 0.92
CA TRP A 367 -12.90 1.22 0.50
C TRP A 367 -13.55 0.28 -0.50
N GLN A 368 -12.91 0.08 -1.64
CA GLN A 368 -13.39 -0.78 -2.72
C GLN A 368 -12.19 -1.39 -3.45
N HIS A 369 -12.42 -2.22 -4.46
CA HIS A 369 -11.37 -2.80 -5.27
C HIS A 369 -10.32 -1.76 -5.71
N GLY A 370 -9.05 -2.05 -5.48
CA GLY A 370 -7.92 -1.19 -5.81
C GLY A 370 -7.57 -0.14 -4.76
N CYS A 371 -8.32 -0.06 -3.64
CA CYS A 371 -7.98 0.86 -2.54
C CYS A 371 -6.88 0.30 -1.64
N TYR A 372 -6.02 1.20 -1.15
CA TYR A 372 -4.92 0.89 -0.24
C TYR A 372 -4.36 2.17 0.39
N THR A 373 -3.56 2.03 1.46
CA THR A 373 -2.57 3.02 1.86
C THR A 373 -1.22 2.34 2.03
N LEU A 374 -0.12 3.11 1.85
CA LEU A 374 1.24 2.65 2.07
C LEU A 374 1.81 3.24 3.36
N VAL A 375 2.91 2.71 3.86
CA VAL A 375 3.56 3.21 5.09
C VAL A 375 3.96 4.69 4.98
N HIS A 376 4.29 5.17 3.79
CA HIS A 376 4.59 6.58 3.52
C HIS A 376 3.40 7.54 3.70
N ASP A 377 2.18 7.01 3.82
CA ASP A 377 0.98 7.81 4.13
C ASP A 377 1.04 8.44 5.52
N THR A 378 1.75 7.81 6.44
CA THR A 378 1.88 8.25 7.83
C THR A 378 3.09 9.14 8.12
N ASP A 379 3.93 9.46 7.12
CA ASP A 379 5.17 10.24 7.32
C ASP A 379 4.94 11.60 8.00
N THR A 380 3.78 12.22 7.77
CA THR A 380 3.40 13.51 8.38
C THR A 380 2.84 13.36 9.79
N GLU A 381 2.34 12.17 10.16
CA GLU A 381 1.72 11.88 11.45
C GLU A 381 2.71 11.33 12.49
N THR A 382 3.89 10.87 12.06
CA THR A 382 4.90 10.19 12.91
C THR A 382 5.56 11.07 13.97
N LYS A 383 5.18 12.32 14.09
CA LYS A 383 5.76 13.26 15.07
C LYS A 383 5.02 13.30 16.40
N LEU A 384 3.86 12.67 16.51
CA LEU A 384 2.99 12.73 17.68
C LEU A 384 2.50 11.33 18.03
N CYS A 385 2.44 11.05 19.34
CA CYS A 385 1.70 9.91 19.84
C CYS A 385 0.21 10.14 19.59
N ALA A 386 -0.51 9.12 19.18
CA ALA A 386 -1.91 9.23 18.80
C ALA A 386 -2.70 7.97 19.12
N LEU A 387 -3.99 8.15 19.41
CA LEU A 387 -4.96 7.08 19.42
C LEU A 387 -5.68 7.04 18.07
N ASP A 388 -5.41 6.01 17.28
CA ASP A 388 -6.19 5.71 16.09
C ASP A 388 -7.52 5.07 16.52
N ALA A 389 -8.63 5.61 16.05
CA ALA A 389 -9.98 5.10 16.32
C ALA A 389 -10.72 4.94 14.98
N VAL A 390 -11.01 3.70 14.61
CA VAL A 390 -11.65 3.40 13.32
C VAL A 390 -12.99 2.73 13.55
N LEU A 391 -14.08 3.44 13.20
CA LEU A 391 -15.44 2.91 13.24
C LEU A 391 -15.81 2.32 11.89
N TYR A 392 -15.99 0.99 11.82
CA TYR A 392 -16.32 0.27 10.60
C TYR A 392 -17.83 0.21 10.35
N ILE A 393 -18.23 0.51 9.10
CA ILE A 393 -19.63 0.62 8.68
C ILE A 393 -19.85 -0.15 7.37
N GLY A 394 -20.87 -1.00 7.33
CA GLY A 394 -21.29 -1.68 6.09
C GLY A 394 -20.31 -2.73 5.57
N CYS A 395 -19.58 -3.39 6.48
CA CYS A 395 -18.64 -4.47 6.16
C CYS A 395 -19.19 -5.87 6.50
N GLU A 396 -20.51 -6.03 6.50
CA GLU A 396 -21.15 -7.32 6.76
C GLU A 396 -20.64 -8.39 5.80
N GLY A 397 -20.17 -9.51 6.37
CA GLY A 397 -19.61 -10.62 5.60
C GLY A 397 -18.28 -10.29 4.91
N TRP A 398 -17.53 -9.32 5.42
CA TRP A 398 -16.19 -9.04 4.91
C TRP A 398 -15.28 -10.25 5.07
N ASP A 399 -14.62 -10.62 3.97
CA ASP A 399 -13.61 -11.68 3.96
C ASP A 399 -12.21 -11.04 3.98
N THR A 400 -11.38 -11.45 4.93
CA THR A 400 -10.01 -10.96 5.08
C THR A 400 -9.13 -11.25 3.86
N GLU A 401 -9.48 -12.28 3.06
CA GLU A 401 -8.84 -12.58 1.79
C GLU A 401 -9.03 -11.47 0.74
N CYS A 402 -10.01 -10.59 0.93
CA CYS A 402 -10.21 -9.41 0.09
C CYS A 402 -9.17 -8.31 0.35
N GLY A 403 -8.39 -8.37 1.42
CA GLY A 403 -7.54 -7.27 1.89
C GLY A 403 -8.31 -6.28 2.76
N GLY A 404 -7.94 -5.00 2.72
CA GLY A 404 -8.57 -3.95 3.54
C GLY A 404 -8.23 -4.01 5.03
N ILE A 405 -7.29 -4.86 5.40
CA ILE A 405 -6.78 -5.00 6.77
C ILE A 405 -5.85 -3.81 7.05
N THR A 406 -6.05 -3.14 8.17
CA THR A 406 -5.10 -2.13 8.65
C THR A 406 -4.00 -2.82 9.43
N SER A 407 -2.77 -2.75 8.96
CA SER A 407 -1.59 -3.35 9.59
C SER A 407 -0.72 -2.25 10.19
N TYR A 408 -0.13 -2.54 11.36
CA TYR A 408 0.79 -1.69 12.08
C TYR A 408 2.16 -2.38 12.15
N ILE A 409 3.22 -1.65 11.84
CA ILE A 409 4.61 -2.13 11.83
C ILE A 409 5.52 -1.17 12.60
N ALA A 410 6.63 -1.68 13.11
CA ALA A 410 7.69 -0.81 13.61
C ALA A 410 8.45 -0.18 12.45
N LYS A 411 8.89 1.05 12.62
CA LYS A 411 9.65 1.78 11.61
C LYS A 411 10.96 1.05 11.26
N GLY A 412 11.10 0.74 9.97
CA GLY A 412 12.26 0.00 9.44
C GLY A 412 12.15 -1.52 9.55
N GLU A 413 11.02 -2.05 10.01
CA GLU A 413 10.70 -3.48 10.06
C GLU A 413 9.59 -3.79 9.05
N ASP A 414 9.58 -5.03 8.56
CA ASP A 414 8.53 -5.54 7.66
C ASP A 414 7.51 -6.43 8.42
N GLU A 415 7.81 -6.81 9.67
CA GLU A 415 6.95 -7.68 10.47
C GLU A 415 5.79 -6.89 11.09
N GLU A 416 4.57 -7.43 10.94
CA GLU A 416 3.37 -6.80 11.49
C GLU A 416 3.33 -6.97 13.02
N LEU A 417 3.25 -5.85 13.74
CA LEU A 417 3.05 -5.84 15.19
C LEU A 417 1.63 -6.28 15.54
N LEU A 418 0.67 -5.72 14.81
CA LEU A 418 -0.76 -6.04 14.94
C LEU A 418 -1.52 -5.72 13.67
N SER A 419 -2.70 -6.30 13.52
CA SER A 419 -3.58 -6.11 12.39
C SER A 419 -5.04 -5.97 12.82
N VAL A 420 -5.76 -5.01 12.25
CA VAL A 420 -7.17 -4.75 12.50
C VAL A 420 -7.97 -5.08 11.24
N CYS A 421 -8.94 -5.99 11.38
CA CYS A 421 -9.82 -6.39 10.29
C CYS A 421 -11.13 -5.59 10.33
N PRO A 422 -11.71 -5.21 9.17
CA PRO A 422 -13.04 -4.62 9.13
C PRO A 422 -14.09 -5.54 9.74
N SER A 423 -14.81 -5.03 10.76
CA SER A 423 -15.86 -5.73 11.49
C SER A 423 -17.08 -4.82 11.67
N PRO A 424 -18.32 -5.28 11.34
CA PRO A 424 -19.48 -4.39 11.33
C PRO A 424 -19.78 -3.81 12.71
N ASN A 425 -20.09 -2.51 12.74
CA ASN A 425 -20.38 -1.78 13.97
C ASN A 425 -19.31 -1.95 15.06
N SER A 426 -18.05 -2.02 14.67
CA SER A 426 -16.93 -2.06 15.62
C SER A 426 -16.15 -0.76 15.61
N LEU A 427 -15.70 -0.33 16.80
CA LEU A 427 -14.72 0.72 16.95
C LEU A 427 -13.39 0.08 17.35
N ALA A 428 -12.43 0.08 16.44
CA ALA A 428 -11.08 -0.36 16.72
C ALA A 428 -10.25 0.80 17.26
N LEU A 429 -9.62 0.59 18.41
CA LEU A 429 -8.72 1.54 19.07
C LEU A 429 -7.31 0.97 19.04
N VAL A 430 -6.34 1.76 18.58
CA VAL A 430 -4.92 1.38 18.53
C VAL A 430 -4.06 2.56 18.95
N TYR A 431 -3.23 2.38 19.97
CA TYR A 431 -2.23 3.37 20.33
C TYR A 431 -1.05 3.31 19.35
N ARG A 432 -0.65 4.46 18.89
CA ARG A 432 0.49 4.60 17.95
C ARG A 432 1.47 5.63 18.48
N ASP A 433 2.68 5.17 18.75
CA ASP A 433 3.82 6.04 19.06
C ASP A 433 4.51 6.58 17.79
N THR A 434 5.60 7.31 17.97
CA THR A 434 6.35 7.93 16.87
C THR A 434 7.15 6.94 16.03
N GLU A 435 7.32 5.70 16.49
CA GLU A 435 8.05 4.64 15.80
C GLU A 435 7.11 3.62 15.13
N THR A 436 5.79 3.79 15.28
CA THR A 436 4.79 2.90 14.72
C THR A 436 4.20 3.49 13.44
N LEU A 437 4.29 2.75 12.35
CA LEU A 437 3.69 3.06 11.05
C LEU A 437 2.45 2.21 10.82
N LYS A 438 1.51 2.71 10.02
CA LYS A 438 0.30 1.97 9.62
C LYS A 438 0.10 2.02 8.12
N PHE A 439 -0.56 1.00 7.59
CA PHE A 439 -1.04 0.96 6.22
C PHE A 439 -2.30 0.10 6.11
N VAL A 440 -3.04 0.27 5.02
CA VAL A 440 -4.20 -0.58 4.69
C VAL A 440 -3.84 -1.44 3.49
N LYS A 441 -3.88 -2.75 3.66
CA LYS A 441 -3.58 -3.73 2.61
C LYS A 441 -4.49 -3.53 1.41
N HIS A 442 -3.92 -3.66 0.21
CA HIS A 442 -4.63 -3.56 -1.07
C HIS A 442 -5.90 -4.41 -1.08
N ILE A 443 -7.03 -3.78 -1.42
CA ILE A 443 -8.30 -4.47 -1.60
C ILE A 443 -8.35 -5.06 -2.99
N ASN A 444 -8.31 -6.37 -3.06
CA ASN A 444 -8.20 -7.12 -4.30
C ASN A 444 -9.57 -7.41 -4.96
N SER A 445 -9.55 -8.03 -6.14
CA SER A 445 -10.71 -8.29 -6.98
C SER A 445 -11.75 -9.22 -6.37
N ARG A 446 -11.43 -10.01 -5.34
CA ARG A 446 -12.38 -10.87 -4.61
C ARG A 446 -13.50 -10.09 -3.96
N VAL A 447 -13.27 -8.80 -3.66
CA VAL A 447 -14.30 -7.92 -3.10
C VAL A 447 -15.56 -7.81 -3.99
N LYS A 448 -15.48 -8.14 -5.29
CA LYS A 448 -16.62 -8.17 -6.20
C LYS A 448 -17.67 -9.20 -5.80
N ASP A 449 -17.28 -10.24 -5.07
CA ASP A 449 -18.13 -11.33 -4.62
C ASP A 449 -18.74 -11.06 -3.24
N THR A 450 -18.31 -9.98 -2.54
CA THR A 450 -18.90 -9.55 -1.28
C THR A 450 -20.19 -8.75 -1.51
N PRO A 451 -21.17 -8.79 -0.57
CA PRO A 451 -22.45 -8.12 -0.74
C PRO A 451 -22.33 -6.62 -1.06
N ASN A 452 -21.46 -5.91 -0.38
CA ASN A 452 -21.31 -4.45 -0.49
C ASN A 452 -20.21 -4.02 -1.46
N ARG A 453 -19.44 -4.96 -1.99
CA ARG A 453 -18.28 -4.71 -2.87
C ARG A 453 -17.28 -3.69 -2.30
N GLY A 454 -17.18 -3.65 -0.99
CA GLY A 454 -16.37 -2.71 -0.23
C GLY A 454 -16.98 -2.43 1.14
N PHE A 455 -16.40 -1.49 1.85
CA PHE A 455 -16.92 -0.99 3.13
C PHE A 455 -16.65 0.51 3.26
N ILE A 456 -17.23 1.09 4.31
CA ILE A 456 -17.01 2.48 4.70
C ILE A 456 -16.48 2.46 6.14
N ASP A 457 -15.57 3.34 6.46
CA ASP A 457 -15.18 3.61 7.83
C ASP A 457 -15.18 5.11 8.13
N ILE A 458 -15.24 5.42 9.43
CA ILE A 458 -14.94 6.74 9.94
C ILE A 458 -13.67 6.60 10.77
N ALA A 459 -12.57 7.13 10.23
CA ALA A 459 -11.28 7.10 10.90
C ALA A 459 -11.05 8.42 11.62
N CYS A 460 -10.83 8.35 12.91
CA CYS A 460 -10.45 9.45 13.76
C CYS A 460 -9.05 9.21 14.35
N VAL A 461 -8.23 10.26 14.43
CA VAL A 461 -6.93 10.24 15.10
C VAL A 461 -6.98 11.26 16.20
N TYR A 462 -6.87 10.81 17.44
CA TYR A 462 -6.86 11.67 18.63
C TYR A 462 -5.43 11.84 19.12
N TYR A 463 -5.05 13.08 19.41
CA TYR A 463 -3.70 13.43 19.88
C TYR A 463 -3.71 13.69 21.37
N GLU A 464 -2.65 13.19 22.04
CA GLU A 464 -2.38 13.39 23.48
C GLU A 464 -1.83 14.77 23.79
#